data_46a0e09398cc5d5fdb916dc8a78e881e
#
_entry.id   46a0e09398cc5d5fdb916dc8a78e881e
#
_cell.length_a   1.000
_cell.length_b   1.000
_cell.length_c   1.000
_cell.angle_alpha   90.00
_cell.angle_beta   90.00
_cell.angle_gamma   90.00
#
_symmetry.space_group_name_H-M   'P 1'
#
loop_
_entity.id
_entity.type
_entity.pdbx_description
1 polymer ?
#
loop_
_entity_poly.entity_id
_entity_poly.type
_entity_poly.pdbx_seq_one_letter_code
_entity_poly.pdbx_strand_id
1 'polypeptide(L)'
;MLKGSIPAIITPFSKGEVDFDSFAKLLKWQIKEGISGVTVCGTTGESPTLTHDEHMQLVEFAVKVSGRKIPVIAGTGSNSTKEAIEFTKHAYKSGADYGLVVTPYYNKPNQKGLVDHLSLIHISEPTRPY
;
A
#
# COMPACT_ATOMS: atom_id res chain seq x y z
N MET A 1 10.09 -14.55 -2.78
CA MET A 1 8.97 -14.92 -1.89
C MET A 1 9.06 -14.12 -0.59
N LEU A 2 7.93 -13.58 -0.12
CA LEU A 2 7.88 -12.86 1.17
C LEU A 2 8.09 -13.84 2.33
N LYS A 3 8.94 -13.46 3.28
CA LYS A 3 9.25 -14.26 4.49
C LYS A 3 9.49 -13.32 5.66
N GLY A 4 9.34 -13.86 6.87
CA GLY A 4 9.68 -13.16 8.10
C GLY A 4 8.60 -12.20 8.58
N SER A 5 9.01 -11.20 9.36
CA SER A 5 8.12 -10.21 9.96
C SER A 5 7.87 -9.04 9.02
N ILE A 6 6.59 -8.81 8.70
CA ILE A 6 6.14 -7.75 7.79
C ILE A 6 5.04 -6.95 8.50
N PRO A 7 5.40 -5.92 9.25
CA PRO A 7 4.39 -5.12 9.95
C PRO A 7 3.59 -4.25 8.99
N ALA A 8 2.32 -4.05 9.33
CA ALA A 8 1.51 -2.95 8.79
C ALA A 8 1.75 -1.74 9.67
N ILE A 9 2.39 -0.71 9.14
CA ILE A 9 2.77 0.47 9.92
C ILE A 9 1.68 1.53 9.91
N ILE A 10 1.67 2.33 10.98
CA ILE A 10 0.78 3.48 11.11
C ILE A 10 1.19 4.61 10.17
N THR A 11 0.26 5.50 9.91
CA THR A 11 0.52 6.79 9.24
C THR A 11 0.50 7.88 10.30
N PRO A 12 1.65 8.48 10.66
CA PRO A 12 1.69 9.60 11.59
C PRO A 12 1.07 10.87 10.99
N PHE A 13 0.37 11.61 11.82
CA PHE A 13 -0.20 12.91 11.48
C PHE A 13 0.30 14.00 12.42
N SER A 14 0.44 15.19 11.89
CA SER A 14 0.75 16.40 12.66
C SER A 14 -0.07 17.56 12.12
N LYS A 15 -0.79 18.23 12.99
CA LYS A 15 -1.64 19.39 12.63
C LYS A 15 -2.64 19.09 11.50
N GLY A 16 -3.18 17.88 11.47
CA GLY A 16 -4.16 17.45 10.47
C GLY A 16 -3.58 16.99 9.13
N GLU A 17 -2.26 16.97 8.99
CA GLU A 17 -1.57 16.53 7.77
C GLU A 17 -0.68 15.33 8.04
N VAL A 18 -0.33 14.58 7.01
CA VAL A 18 0.60 13.46 7.13
C VAL A 18 1.98 13.98 7.55
N ASP A 19 2.53 13.40 8.61
CA ASP A 19 3.86 13.73 9.11
C ASP A 19 4.90 12.79 8.47
N PHE A 20 5.43 13.20 7.34
CA PHE A 20 6.43 12.41 6.59
C PHE A 20 7.74 12.24 7.36
N ASP A 21 8.14 13.20 8.16
CA ASP A 21 9.38 13.09 8.95
C ASP A 21 9.25 12.00 10.02
N SER A 22 8.15 11.97 10.74
CA SER A 22 7.86 10.92 11.72
C SER A 22 7.69 9.56 11.04
N PHE A 23 7.05 9.51 9.88
CA PHE A 23 6.94 8.29 9.09
C PHE A 23 8.32 7.74 8.69
N ALA A 24 9.21 8.60 8.20
CA ALA A 24 10.56 8.20 7.83
C ALA A 24 11.35 7.66 9.03
N LYS A 25 11.25 8.31 10.19
CA LYS A 25 11.89 7.85 11.43
C LYS A 25 11.38 6.48 11.84
N LEU A 26 10.06 6.28 11.82
CA LEU A 26 9.44 5.00 12.14
C LEU A 26 9.91 3.89 11.21
N LEU A 27 9.87 4.13 9.90
CA LEU A 27 10.26 3.13 8.91
C LEU A 27 11.76 2.78 9.02
N LYS A 28 12.62 3.78 9.16
CA LYS A 28 14.07 3.55 9.35
C LYS A 28 14.37 2.78 10.62
N TRP A 29 13.66 3.07 11.71
CA TRP A 29 13.80 2.32 12.96
C TRP A 29 13.38 0.86 12.77
N GLN A 30 12.22 0.61 12.15
CA GLN A 30 11.74 -0.74 11.86
C GLN A 30 12.77 -1.53 11.01
N ILE A 31 13.33 -0.91 9.99
CA ILE A 31 14.35 -1.55 9.15
C ILE A 31 15.58 -1.90 9.97
N LYS A 32 16.03 -0.99 10.83
CA LYS A 32 17.17 -1.22 11.74
C LYS A 32 16.92 -2.38 12.70
N GLU A 33 15.70 -2.54 13.17
CA GLU A 33 15.29 -3.65 14.06
C GLU A 33 15.11 -4.98 13.32
N GLY A 34 15.27 -5.02 12.00
CA GLY A 34 15.37 -6.25 11.24
C GLY A 34 14.06 -6.78 10.67
N ILE A 35 13.08 -5.92 10.40
CA ILE A 35 11.87 -6.35 9.68
C ILE A 35 12.21 -6.86 8.28
N SER A 36 11.39 -7.78 7.78
CA SER A 36 11.60 -8.43 6.48
C SER A 36 10.88 -7.75 5.32
N GLY A 37 9.98 -6.83 5.62
CA GLY A 37 9.20 -6.06 4.68
C GLY A 37 8.30 -5.10 5.44
N VAL A 38 7.58 -4.25 4.74
CA VAL A 38 6.66 -3.29 5.35
C VAL A 38 5.40 -3.16 4.53
N THR A 39 4.25 -3.10 5.19
CA THR A 39 2.97 -2.76 4.54
C THR A 39 2.60 -1.33 4.90
N VAL A 40 2.41 -0.51 3.86
CA VAL A 40 2.03 0.90 3.99
C VAL A 40 0.64 1.15 3.41
N CYS A 41 -0.07 2.11 3.94
CA CYS A 41 -1.44 2.44 3.52
C CYS A 41 -2.40 1.24 3.58
N GLY A 42 -2.18 0.32 4.50
CA GLY A 42 -3.17 -0.69 4.87
C GLY A 42 -4.21 -0.13 5.84
N THR A 43 -5.03 -0.98 6.43
CA THR A 43 -6.02 -0.56 7.43
C THR A 43 -5.36 0.10 8.64
N THR A 44 -4.27 -0.47 9.14
CA THR A 44 -3.49 0.12 10.24
C THR A 44 -2.93 1.50 9.88
N GLY A 45 -2.56 1.72 8.61
CA GLY A 45 -2.10 3.01 8.09
C GLY A 45 -3.23 3.99 7.79
N GLU A 46 -4.46 3.69 8.19
CA GLU A 46 -5.63 4.56 8.05
C GLU A 46 -5.95 4.96 6.60
N SER A 47 -5.78 4.03 5.67
CA SER A 47 -6.02 4.26 4.24
C SER A 47 -7.34 5.00 3.93
N PRO A 48 -8.48 4.67 4.59
CA PRO A 48 -9.74 5.36 4.32
C PRO A 48 -9.78 6.84 4.71
N THR A 49 -8.88 7.28 5.60
CA THR A 49 -8.82 8.68 6.05
C THR A 49 -7.81 9.53 5.27
N LEU A 50 -7.02 8.90 4.43
CA LEU A 50 -6.07 9.58 3.55
C LEU A 50 -6.78 10.12 2.31
N THR A 51 -6.40 11.30 1.85
CA THR A 51 -6.77 11.75 0.51
C THR A 51 -6.07 10.87 -0.53
N HIS A 52 -6.57 10.87 -1.75
CA HIS A 52 -5.97 10.15 -2.88
C HIS A 52 -4.47 10.51 -3.04
N ASP A 53 -4.18 11.81 -3.00
CA ASP A 53 -2.82 12.32 -3.13
C ASP A 53 -1.92 11.93 -1.96
N GLU A 54 -2.41 12.03 -0.73
CA GLU A 54 -1.66 11.59 0.47
C GLU A 54 -1.31 10.11 0.40
N HIS A 55 -2.26 9.28 -0.02
CA HIS A 55 -2.06 7.84 -0.21
C HIS A 55 -0.92 7.57 -1.21
N MET A 56 -1.00 8.20 -2.38
CA MET A 56 0.01 8.04 -3.42
C MET A 56 1.39 8.54 -2.97
N GLN A 57 1.44 9.71 -2.32
CA GLN A 57 2.69 10.27 -1.81
C GLN A 57 3.32 9.38 -0.74
N LEU A 58 2.53 8.80 0.15
CA LEU A 58 3.03 7.88 1.18
C LEU A 58 3.67 6.64 0.58
N VAL A 59 3.06 6.05 -0.44
CA VAL A 59 3.62 4.88 -1.13
C VAL A 59 4.96 5.23 -1.78
N GLU A 60 5.02 6.33 -2.53
CA GLU A 60 6.27 6.80 -3.14
C GLU A 60 7.36 7.05 -2.09
N PHE A 61 6.98 7.73 -1.02
CA PHE A 61 7.90 8.08 0.06
C PHE A 61 8.42 6.83 0.78
N ALA A 62 7.56 5.85 1.05
CA ALA A 62 7.97 4.59 1.67
C ALA A 62 8.97 3.82 0.81
N VAL A 63 8.74 3.75 -0.50
CA VAL A 63 9.68 3.12 -1.44
C VAL A 63 11.03 3.84 -1.41
N LYS A 64 11.01 5.17 -1.44
CA LYS A 64 12.22 5.99 -1.38
C LYS A 64 13.00 5.80 -0.08
N VAL A 65 12.32 5.87 1.06
CA VAL A 65 12.94 5.72 2.39
C VAL A 65 13.49 4.31 2.59
N SER A 66 12.78 3.28 2.13
CA SER A 66 13.24 1.89 2.24
C SER A 66 14.53 1.62 1.47
N GLY A 67 14.79 2.39 0.41
CA GLY A 67 16.01 2.28 -0.38
C GLY A 67 16.25 0.89 -0.95
N ARG A 68 15.18 0.12 -1.19
CA ARG A 68 15.21 -1.30 -1.62
C ARG A 68 15.88 -2.25 -0.63
N LYS A 69 16.06 -1.85 0.61
CA LYS A 69 16.61 -2.72 1.67
C LYS A 69 15.64 -3.81 2.08
N ILE A 70 14.35 -3.51 2.00
CA ILE A 70 13.24 -4.42 2.29
C ILE A 70 12.15 -4.23 1.25
N PRO A 71 11.33 -5.25 0.97
CA PRO A 71 10.16 -5.10 0.10
C PRO A 71 9.11 -4.19 0.74
N VAL A 72 8.50 -3.35 -0.10
CA VAL A 72 7.37 -2.48 0.25
C VAL A 72 6.10 -3.07 -0.35
N ILE A 73 5.13 -3.32 0.52
CA ILE A 73 3.80 -3.77 0.16
C ILE A 73 2.88 -2.56 0.28
N ALA A 74 2.30 -2.12 -0.82
CA ALA A 74 1.37 -0.99 -0.83
C ALA A 74 -0.06 -1.48 -0.65
N GLY A 75 -0.81 -0.89 0.28
CA GLY A 75 -2.25 -1.05 0.33
C GLY A 75 -2.87 -0.34 -0.87
N THR A 76 -3.45 -1.09 -1.80
CA THR A 76 -4.01 -0.56 -3.05
C THR A 76 -5.49 -0.88 -3.21
N GLY A 77 -6.08 -1.59 -2.24
CA GLY A 77 -7.49 -1.93 -2.26
C GLY A 77 -8.41 -0.74 -2.00
N SER A 78 -9.59 -0.80 -2.58
CA SER A 78 -10.68 0.15 -2.36
C SER A 78 -12.01 -0.56 -2.62
N ASN A 79 -13.10 -0.02 -2.09
CA ASN A 79 -14.45 -0.47 -2.48
C ASN A 79 -14.88 0.07 -3.85
N SER A 80 -14.10 0.96 -4.45
CA SER A 80 -14.21 1.41 -5.83
C SER A 80 -13.18 0.69 -6.68
N THR A 81 -13.62 -0.11 -7.65
CA THR A 81 -12.73 -0.84 -8.56
C THR A 81 -11.81 0.11 -9.32
N LYS A 82 -12.35 1.23 -9.80
CA LYS A 82 -11.56 2.27 -10.51
C LYS A 82 -10.44 2.80 -9.64
N GLU A 83 -10.73 3.17 -8.40
CA GLU A 83 -9.73 3.69 -7.45
C GLU A 83 -8.67 2.64 -7.13
N ALA A 84 -9.07 1.38 -6.90
CA ALA A 84 -8.14 0.29 -6.65
C ALA A 84 -7.18 0.07 -7.83
N ILE A 85 -7.67 0.18 -9.07
CA ILE A 85 -6.83 0.11 -10.28
C ILE A 85 -5.83 1.27 -10.33
N GLU A 86 -6.28 2.48 -10.03
CA GLU A 86 -5.42 3.67 -10.02
C GLU A 86 -4.31 3.55 -8.98
N PHE A 87 -4.64 3.15 -7.75
CA PHE A 87 -3.66 2.92 -6.70
C PHE A 87 -2.66 1.81 -7.05
N THR A 88 -3.14 0.72 -7.63
CA THR A 88 -2.29 -0.40 -8.03
C THR A 88 -1.29 0.02 -9.11
N LYS A 89 -1.75 0.72 -10.13
CA LYS A 89 -0.87 1.25 -11.19
C LYS A 89 0.16 2.24 -10.65
N HIS A 90 -0.28 3.12 -9.77
CA HIS A 90 0.60 4.10 -9.13
C HIS A 90 1.67 3.40 -8.27
N ALA A 91 1.28 2.45 -7.43
CA ALA A 91 2.20 1.70 -6.59
C ALA A 91 3.27 0.97 -7.44
N TYR A 92 2.85 0.36 -8.53
CA TYR A 92 3.77 -0.27 -9.48
C TYR A 92 4.79 0.74 -10.04
N LYS A 93 4.32 1.88 -10.55
CA LYS A 93 5.19 2.93 -11.10
C LYS A 93 6.15 3.50 -10.06
N SER A 94 5.71 3.58 -8.82
CA SER A 94 6.53 4.06 -7.70
C SER A 94 7.58 3.06 -7.24
N GLY A 95 7.51 1.82 -7.69
CA GLY A 95 8.47 0.78 -7.36
C GLY A 95 8.12 -0.06 -6.13
N ALA A 96 6.87 -0.04 -5.68
CA ALA A 96 6.39 -0.99 -4.68
C ALA A 96 6.53 -2.42 -5.20
N ASP A 97 6.86 -3.34 -4.31
CA ASP A 97 7.13 -4.73 -4.68
C ASP A 97 5.87 -5.56 -4.79
N TYR A 98 4.87 -5.24 -3.96
CA TYR A 98 3.59 -5.96 -3.88
C TYR A 98 2.44 -5.00 -3.60
N GLY A 99 1.25 -5.39 -4.04
CA GLY A 99 -0.01 -4.76 -3.67
C GLY A 99 -0.79 -5.62 -2.68
N LEU A 100 -1.38 -4.99 -1.67
CA LEU A 100 -2.33 -5.60 -0.75
C LEU A 100 -3.71 -5.07 -1.05
N VAL A 101 -4.60 -5.93 -1.57
CA VAL A 101 -5.92 -5.55 -2.02
C VAL A 101 -6.98 -6.08 -1.08
N VAL A 102 -7.64 -5.19 -0.36
CA VAL A 102 -8.83 -5.53 0.43
C VAL A 102 -10.03 -5.71 -0.50
N THR A 103 -10.89 -6.67 -0.19
CA THR A 103 -12.17 -6.82 -0.90
C THR A 103 -13.06 -5.58 -0.67
N PRO A 104 -13.97 -5.25 -1.62
CA PRO A 104 -14.85 -4.10 -1.44
C PRO A 104 -15.65 -4.18 -0.15
N TYR A 105 -15.52 -3.15 0.66
CA TYR A 105 -16.20 -3.01 1.95
C TYR A 105 -17.40 -2.08 1.80
N TYR A 106 -18.37 -2.17 2.69
CA TYR A 106 -19.61 -1.41 2.72
C TYR A 106 -20.61 -1.80 1.62
N ASN A 107 -20.26 -1.74 0.35
CA ASN A 107 -21.11 -2.08 -0.80
C ASN A 107 -21.31 -3.59 -1.01
N LYS A 108 -20.59 -4.43 -0.30
CA LYS A 108 -20.79 -5.91 -0.20
C LYS A 108 -21.16 -6.60 -1.51
N PRO A 109 -20.27 -6.67 -2.49
CA PRO A 109 -20.55 -7.36 -3.75
C PRO A 109 -20.78 -8.85 -3.52
N ASN A 110 -21.51 -9.48 -4.43
CA ASN A 110 -21.63 -10.94 -4.44
C ASN A 110 -20.33 -11.60 -4.93
N GLN A 111 -20.27 -12.94 -4.92
CA GLN A 111 -19.06 -13.67 -5.30
C GLN A 111 -18.60 -13.35 -6.72
N LYS A 112 -19.53 -13.24 -7.68
CA LYS A 112 -19.20 -12.85 -9.06
C LYS A 112 -18.58 -11.44 -9.10
N GLY A 113 -19.17 -10.49 -8.40
CA GLY A 113 -18.67 -9.13 -8.29
C GLY A 113 -17.26 -9.06 -7.67
N LEU A 114 -16.96 -9.88 -6.67
CA LEU A 114 -15.62 -10.00 -6.08
C LEU A 114 -14.60 -10.50 -7.10
N VAL A 115 -14.94 -11.55 -7.84
CA VAL A 115 -14.07 -12.09 -8.90
C VAL A 115 -13.82 -11.04 -9.97
N ASP A 116 -14.85 -10.36 -10.44
CA ASP A 116 -14.73 -9.31 -11.46
C ASP A 116 -13.85 -8.16 -10.97
N HIS A 117 -14.05 -7.71 -9.74
CA HIS A 117 -13.27 -6.65 -9.11
C HIS A 117 -11.78 -7.00 -9.04
N LEU A 118 -11.45 -8.16 -8.48
CA LEU A 118 -10.06 -8.61 -8.33
C LEU A 118 -9.41 -8.91 -9.68
N SER A 119 -10.15 -9.47 -10.64
CA SER A 119 -9.65 -9.73 -11.98
C SER A 119 -9.26 -8.46 -12.71
N LEU A 120 -10.08 -7.41 -12.64
CA LEU A 120 -9.78 -6.12 -13.27
C LEU A 120 -8.55 -5.46 -12.67
N ILE A 121 -8.35 -5.58 -11.36
CA ILE A 121 -7.16 -5.07 -10.69
C ILE A 121 -5.94 -5.87 -11.17
N HIS A 122 -6.03 -7.20 -11.17
CA HIS A 122 -4.94 -8.08 -11.57
C HIS A 122 -4.48 -7.84 -13.02
N ILE A 123 -5.41 -7.78 -13.98
CA ILE A 123 -5.07 -7.54 -15.40
C ILE A 123 -4.57 -6.12 -15.67
N SER A 124 -4.82 -5.18 -14.77
CA SER A 124 -4.30 -3.81 -14.89
C SER A 124 -2.84 -3.68 -14.44
N GLU A 125 -2.33 -4.67 -13.71
CA GLU A 125 -0.92 -4.72 -13.32
C GLU A 125 -0.08 -5.06 -14.53
N PRO A 126 0.96 -4.27 -14.83
CA PRO A 126 1.96 -4.69 -15.81
C PRO A 126 2.63 -5.97 -15.31
N THR A 127 2.62 -7.01 -16.11
CA THR A 127 3.32 -8.26 -15.80
C THR A 127 4.81 -7.98 -15.61
N ARG A 128 5.32 -8.22 -14.41
CA ARG A 128 6.77 -8.25 -14.20
C ARG A 128 7.29 -9.58 -14.76
N PRO A 129 8.29 -9.56 -15.66
CA PRO A 129 9.00 -10.79 -15.97
C PRO A 129 9.68 -11.30 -14.71
N TYR A 130 9.46 -12.56 -14.41
CA TYR A 130 10.08 -13.24 -13.27
C TYR A 130 11.59 -13.36 -13.45
#